data_fbbc6fd5c3f9d079dcf71a1a0e005aa9
#
_entry.id   fbbc6fd5c3f9d079dcf71a1a0e005aa9
#
_cell.length_a   1.000
_cell.length_b   1.000
_cell.length_c   1.000
_cell.angle_alpha   90.00
_cell.angle_beta   90.00
_cell.angle_gamma   90.00
#
_symmetry.space_group_name_H-M   'P 1'
#
loop_
_entity.id
_entity.type
_entity.pdbx_description
1 polymer ?
#
loop_
_entity_poly.entity_id
_entity_poly.type
_entity_poly.pdbx_seq_one_letter_code
_entity_poly.pdbx_strand_id
1 'polypeptide(L)'
;MKKNFIFYIHSFAGLVSGLFILLMSLSGAVLVFHDDIDSFQQPVFRVKDYNNLEVDNAYNNLRQRFPNAQISSCRLPVNKKTPFAFSVYEPSYKEGKKSAEIFIHPQTGGYLGIRGGSDDMKHNFMSWLAKFHNSFHLGKTGEW
;
A
#
# COMPACT_ATOMS: atom_id res chain seq x y z
N MET A 1 -8.66 -44.62 -25.63
CA MET A 1 -7.58 -43.62 -25.55
C MET A 1 -8.07 -42.17 -25.30
N LYS A 2 -9.19 -41.72 -25.91
CA LYS A 2 -9.66 -40.32 -25.75
C LYS A 2 -10.14 -39.91 -24.32
N LYS A 3 -10.72 -40.83 -23.53
CA LYS A 3 -11.24 -40.54 -22.19
C LYS A 3 -10.14 -40.15 -21.19
N ASN A 4 -8.97 -40.80 -21.28
CA ASN A 4 -7.85 -40.50 -20.37
C ASN A 4 -7.23 -39.12 -20.65
N PHE A 5 -7.20 -38.70 -21.92
CA PHE A 5 -6.65 -37.39 -22.30
C PHE A 5 -7.47 -36.23 -21.72
N ILE A 6 -8.79 -36.29 -21.81
CA ILE A 6 -9.70 -35.29 -21.24
C ILE A 6 -9.54 -35.23 -19.71
N PHE A 7 -9.42 -36.39 -19.07
CA PHE A 7 -9.18 -36.43 -17.61
C PHE A 7 -7.87 -35.76 -17.21
N TYR A 8 -6.77 -36.00 -17.93
CA TYR A 8 -5.49 -35.37 -17.64
C TYR A 8 -5.53 -33.85 -17.85
N ILE A 9 -6.18 -33.38 -18.93
CA ILE A 9 -6.35 -31.93 -19.16
C ILE A 9 -7.15 -31.29 -18.03
N HIS A 10 -8.28 -31.91 -17.67
CA HIS A 10 -9.13 -31.41 -16.59
C HIS A 10 -8.38 -31.37 -15.25
N SER A 11 -7.68 -32.43 -14.90
CA SER A 11 -6.90 -32.53 -13.67
C SER A 11 -5.77 -31.50 -13.63
N PHE A 12 -5.05 -31.32 -14.75
CA PHE A 12 -3.99 -30.32 -14.87
C PHE A 12 -4.54 -28.89 -14.76
N ALA A 13 -5.62 -28.59 -15.49
CA ALA A 13 -6.27 -27.29 -15.42
C ALA A 13 -6.79 -26.98 -14.00
N GLY A 14 -7.40 -27.97 -13.34
CA GLY A 14 -7.85 -27.84 -11.95
C GLY A 14 -6.72 -27.60 -10.97
N LEU A 15 -5.59 -28.31 -11.13
CA LEU A 15 -4.40 -28.10 -10.28
C LEU A 15 -3.82 -26.70 -10.46
N VAL A 16 -3.66 -26.24 -11.72
CA VAL A 16 -3.14 -24.92 -12.03
C VAL A 16 -4.07 -23.83 -11.50
N SER A 17 -5.37 -23.94 -11.75
CA SER A 17 -6.37 -22.98 -11.25
C SER A 17 -6.43 -22.99 -9.73
N GLY A 18 -6.37 -24.15 -9.09
CA GLY A 18 -6.36 -24.27 -7.64
C GLY A 18 -5.13 -23.62 -7.00
N LEU A 19 -3.94 -23.82 -7.59
CA LEU A 19 -2.72 -23.16 -7.13
C LEU A 19 -2.82 -21.63 -7.28
N PHE A 20 -3.38 -21.16 -8.39
CA PHE A 20 -3.59 -19.75 -8.64
C PHE A 20 -4.53 -19.12 -7.59
N ILE A 21 -5.67 -19.73 -7.34
CA ILE A 21 -6.63 -19.29 -6.33
C ILE A 21 -6.00 -19.28 -4.93
N LEU A 22 -5.21 -20.30 -4.59
CA LEU A 22 -4.50 -20.39 -3.33
C LEU A 22 -3.54 -19.21 -3.14
N LEU A 23 -2.72 -18.89 -4.15
CA LEU A 23 -1.76 -17.79 -4.10
C LEU A 23 -2.48 -16.44 -3.96
N MET A 24 -3.58 -16.25 -4.69
CA MET A 24 -4.40 -15.03 -4.61
C MET A 24 -5.04 -14.89 -3.22
N SER A 25 -5.61 -15.95 -2.69
CA SER A 25 -6.24 -15.94 -1.36
C SER A 25 -5.22 -15.66 -0.26
N LEU A 26 -4.05 -16.28 -0.31
CA LEU A 26 -2.98 -16.05 0.68
C LEU A 26 -2.44 -14.60 0.61
N SER A 27 -2.16 -14.10 -0.60
CA SER A 27 -1.68 -12.72 -0.76
C SER A 27 -2.72 -11.70 -0.28
N GLY A 28 -4.00 -11.90 -0.59
CA GLY A 28 -5.09 -11.07 -0.10
C GLY A 28 -5.24 -11.11 1.43
N ALA A 29 -5.14 -12.30 2.03
CA ALA A 29 -5.19 -12.45 3.49
C ALA A 29 -4.06 -11.69 4.19
N VAL A 30 -2.83 -11.74 3.65
CA VAL A 30 -1.70 -10.98 4.20
C VAL A 30 -1.91 -9.48 4.05
N LEU A 31 -2.50 -9.01 2.93
CA LEU A 31 -2.78 -7.59 2.69
C LEU A 31 -3.81 -7.00 3.67
N VAL A 32 -4.68 -7.81 4.28
CA VAL A 32 -5.59 -7.33 5.34
C VAL A 32 -4.82 -6.79 6.54
N PHE A 33 -3.64 -7.35 6.85
CA PHE A 33 -2.77 -6.94 7.94
C PHE A 33 -1.67 -5.95 7.52
N HIS A 34 -1.84 -5.32 6.37
CA HIS A 34 -0.82 -4.47 5.78
C HIS A 34 -0.37 -3.32 6.70
N ASP A 35 -1.29 -2.63 7.39
CA ASP A 35 -0.93 -1.53 8.30
C ASP A 35 -0.14 -2.02 9.52
N ASP A 36 -0.47 -3.20 10.05
CA ASP A 36 0.25 -3.81 11.17
C ASP A 36 1.66 -4.25 10.76
N ILE A 37 1.78 -4.89 9.59
CA ILE A 37 3.06 -5.36 9.06
C ILE A 37 3.96 -4.17 8.68
N ASP A 38 3.43 -3.15 8.03
CA ASP A 38 4.17 -1.92 7.70
C ASP A 38 4.66 -1.21 8.97
N SER A 39 3.82 -1.11 9.99
CA SER A 39 4.21 -0.52 11.26
C SER A 39 5.27 -1.32 12.00
N PHE A 40 5.36 -2.62 11.75
CA PHE A 40 6.42 -3.48 12.28
C PHE A 40 7.74 -3.32 11.50
N GLN A 41 7.66 -3.27 10.17
CA GLN A 41 8.84 -3.09 9.31
C GLN A 41 9.43 -1.67 9.36
N GLN A 42 8.57 -0.67 9.54
CA GLN A 42 8.98 0.73 9.59
C GLN A 42 8.46 1.39 10.88
N PRO A 43 9.19 1.26 11.99
CA PRO A 43 8.80 1.83 13.28
C PRO A 43 8.56 3.35 13.25
N VAL A 44 9.08 4.04 12.23
CA VAL A 44 8.87 5.49 12.02
C VAL A 44 7.39 5.85 11.82
N PHE A 45 6.56 4.90 11.36
CA PHE A 45 5.11 5.08 11.22
C PHE A 45 4.34 4.88 12.52
N ARG A 46 5.00 4.46 13.60
CA ARG A 46 4.41 4.44 14.95
C ARG A 46 4.69 5.75 15.66
N VAL A 47 3.63 6.38 16.09
CA VAL A 47 3.76 7.56 16.96
C VAL A 47 3.65 7.14 18.43
N LYS A 48 4.32 7.88 19.32
CA LYS A 48 4.05 7.75 20.75
C LYS A 48 2.64 8.27 21.05
N ASP A 49 2.05 7.82 22.15
CA ASP A 49 0.73 8.28 22.57
C ASP A 49 0.69 9.83 22.61
N TYR A 50 -0.35 10.39 22.01
CA TYR A 50 -0.58 11.83 21.94
C TYR A 50 -1.96 12.17 22.53
N ASN A 51 -2.11 13.41 22.99
CA ASN A 51 -3.34 13.84 23.66
C ASN A 51 -4.27 14.61 22.73
N ASN A 52 -3.72 15.38 21.79
CA ASN A 52 -4.46 16.27 20.90
C ASN A 52 -4.20 15.94 19.44
N LEU A 53 -5.23 16.16 18.62
CA LEU A 53 -5.14 16.09 17.15
C LEU A 53 -5.04 17.52 16.61
N GLU A 54 -3.88 17.87 16.05
CA GLU A 54 -3.59 19.19 15.48
C GLU A 54 -3.62 19.11 13.95
N VAL A 55 -4.84 19.02 13.38
CA VAL A 55 -5.06 18.82 11.94
C VAL A 55 -4.49 19.98 11.12
N ASP A 56 -4.74 21.22 11.56
CA ASP A 56 -4.28 22.42 10.85
C ASP A 56 -2.76 22.51 10.84
N ASN A 57 -2.12 22.16 11.95
CA ASN A 57 -0.66 22.12 12.05
C ASN A 57 -0.07 21.05 11.13
N ALA A 58 -0.67 19.85 11.12
CA ALA A 58 -0.26 18.76 10.23
C ALA A 58 -0.40 19.16 8.76
N TYR A 59 -1.52 19.76 8.39
CA TYR A 59 -1.79 20.23 7.02
C TYR A 59 -0.81 21.33 6.59
N ASN A 60 -0.58 22.33 7.43
CA ASN A 60 0.31 23.44 7.13
C ASN A 60 1.76 22.96 6.95
N ASN A 61 2.24 22.07 7.82
CA ASN A 61 3.58 21.50 7.71
C ASN A 61 3.72 20.64 6.44
N LEU A 62 2.68 19.87 6.08
CA LEU A 62 2.65 19.14 4.83
C LEU A 62 2.80 20.09 3.62
N ARG A 63 2.02 21.18 3.61
CA ARG A 63 2.05 22.18 2.54
C ARG A 63 3.38 22.91 2.43
N GLN A 64 4.01 23.24 3.55
CA GLN A 64 5.33 23.86 3.54
C GLN A 64 6.40 22.92 2.96
N ARG A 65 6.34 21.64 3.31
CA ARG A 65 7.34 20.66 2.86
C ARG A 65 7.11 20.19 1.43
N PHE A 66 5.85 20.08 1.02
CA PHE A 66 5.43 19.59 -0.30
C PHE A 66 4.45 20.58 -0.97
N PRO A 67 4.92 21.77 -1.37
CA PRO A 67 4.03 22.83 -1.87
C PRO A 67 3.27 22.45 -3.13
N ASN A 68 3.85 21.60 -3.98
CA ASN A 68 3.28 21.17 -5.25
C ASN A 68 2.45 19.89 -5.17
N ALA A 69 2.41 19.23 -4.00
CA ALA A 69 1.66 18.00 -3.83
C ALA A 69 0.15 18.24 -3.88
N GLN A 70 -0.55 17.48 -4.71
CA GLN A 70 -2.01 17.49 -4.74
C GLN A 70 -2.53 16.48 -3.72
N ILE A 71 -3.15 16.97 -2.65
CA ILE A 71 -3.74 16.13 -1.60
C ILE A 71 -5.08 15.62 -2.09
N SER A 72 -5.25 14.29 -2.16
CA SER A 72 -6.50 13.64 -2.56
C SER A 72 -7.36 13.24 -1.37
N SER A 73 -6.73 12.82 -0.27
CA SER A 73 -7.43 12.41 0.95
C SER A 73 -6.51 12.49 2.17
N CYS A 74 -7.14 12.52 3.35
CA CYS A 74 -6.45 12.40 4.62
C CYS A 74 -7.13 11.32 5.45
N ARG A 75 -6.39 10.29 5.83
CA ARG A 75 -6.83 9.27 6.78
C ARG A 75 -6.47 9.72 8.18
N LEU A 76 -7.50 9.87 9.01
CA LEU A 76 -7.34 10.23 10.41
C LEU A 76 -6.78 9.06 11.22
N PRO A 77 -6.05 9.34 12.31
CA PRO A 77 -5.61 8.31 13.24
C PRO A 77 -6.77 7.50 13.83
N VAL A 78 -6.67 6.19 13.75
CA VAL A 78 -7.68 5.27 14.32
C VAL A 78 -7.48 5.10 15.83
N ASN A 79 -6.25 5.28 16.30
CA ASN A 79 -5.87 5.18 17.71
C ASN A 79 -4.69 6.13 18.02
N LYS A 80 -4.33 6.25 19.31
CA LYS A 80 -3.26 7.15 19.76
C LYS A 80 -1.84 6.76 19.31
N LYS A 81 -1.68 5.70 18.54
CA LYS A 81 -0.39 5.21 18.02
C LYS A 81 -0.27 5.28 16.51
N THR A 82 -1.33 5.75 15.84
CA THR A 82 -1.34 5.89 14.39
C THR A 82 -1.15 7.35 13.97
N PRO A 83 -0.37 7.63 12.90
CA PRO A 83 -0.19 8.97 12.37
C PRO A 83 -1.38 9.42 11.51
N PHE A 84 -1.39 10.69 11.09
CA PHE A 84 -2.12 11.11 9.91
C PHE A 84 -1.47 10.51 8.66
N ALA A 85 -2.27 10.02 7.72
CA ALA A 85 -1.81 9.57 6.41
C ALA A 85 -2.48 10.41 5.31
N PHE A 86 -1.70 11.27 4.67
CA PHE A 86 -2.15 12.10 3.55
C PHE A 86 -1.82 11.41 2.24
N SER A 87 -2.84 11.06 1.47
CA SER A 87 -2.66 10.57 0.10
C SER A 87 -2.42 11.75 -0.84
N VAL A 88 -1.30 11.74 -1.54
CA VAL A 88 -0.86 12.83 -2.40
C VAL A 88 -0.50 12.36 -3.79
N TYR A 89 -0.70 13.23 -4.78
CA TYR A 89 -0.14 13.11 -6.12
C TYR A 89 0.91 14.19 -6.31
N GLU A 90 2.11 13.81 -6.72
CA GLU A 90 3.16 14.77 -7.02
C GLU A 90 3.42 14.81 -8.53
N PRO A 91 3.32 16.01 -9.16
CA PRO A 91 3.50 16.16 -10.60
C PRO A 91 4.93 15.87 -11.09
N SER A 92 5.92 15.91 -10.19
CA SER A 92 7.33 15.66 -10.49
C SER A 92 7.67 14.20 -10.80
N TYR A 93 6.80 13.27 -10.48
CA TYR A 93 6.98 11.88 -10.89
C TYR A 93 6.62 11.71 -12.38
N LYS A 94 7.65 11.70 -13.24
CA LYS A 94 7.55 11.72 -14.71
C LYS A 94 6.81 10.54 -15.36
N GLU A 95 6.44 9.51 -14.62
CA GLU A 95 5.77 8.32 -15.14
C GLU A 95 4.45 8.06 -14.42
N GLY A 96 3.37 8.67 -14.94
CA GLY A 96 2.01 8.38 -14.53
C GLY A 96 1.67 8.91 -13.12
N LYS A 97 0.40 9.08 -12.85
CA LYS A 97 -0.14 9.54 -11.56
C LYS A 97 0.15 8.50 -10.46
N LYS A 98 1.36 8.52 -9.91
CA LYS A 98 1.68 7.69 -8.75
C LYS A 98 1.22 8.41 -7.50
N SER A 99 0.35 7.77 -6.74
CA SER A 99 -0.04 8.23 -5.41
C SER A 99 1.01 7.81 -4.39
N ALA A 100 1.30 8.69 -3.46
CA ALA A 100 2.11 8.40 -2.29
C ALA A 100 1.31 8.75 -1.03
N GLU A 101 1.61 8.09 0.08
CA GLU A 101 1.07 8.45 1.38
C GLU A 101 2.16 9.11 2.22
N ILE A 102 1.88 10.31 2.73
CA ILE A 102 2.78 11.05 3.61
C ILE A 102 2.25 10.94 5.03
N PHE A 103 3.12 10.52 5.94
CA PHE A 103 2.80 10.33 7.34
C PHE A 103 3.25 11.52 8.18
N ILE A 104 2.32 12.08 8.96
CA ILE A 104 2.52 13.26 9.78
C ILE A 104 2.12 12.94 11.22
N HIS A 105 2.93 13.38 12.18
CA HIS A 105 2.65 13.20 13.60
C HIS A 105 1.42 14.00 14.03
N PRO A 106 0.42 13.39 14.70
CA PRO A 106 -0.88 14.01 14.95
C PRO A 106 -0.83 15.25 15.85
N GLN A 107 0.09 15.30 16.80
CA GLN A 107 0.17 16.41 17.76
C GLN A 107 1.20 17.46 17.34
N THR A 108 2.35 17.04 16.82
CA THR A 108 3.44 17.98 16.52
C THR A 108 3.42 18.49 15.08
N GLY A 109 2.65 17.86 14.19
CA GLY A 109 2.71 18.11 12.76
C GLY A 109 4.03 17.69 12.10
N GLY A 110 4.90 16.99 12.82
CA GLY A 110 6.20 16.56 12.31
C GLY A 110 6.07 15.53 11.19
N TYR A 111 6.88 15.66 10.13
CA TYR A 111 6.98 14.68 9.07
C TYR A 111 7.61 13.39 9.60
N LEU A 112 6.96 12.26 9.38
CA LEU A 112 7.43 10.93 9.81
C LEU A 112 8.04 10.13 8.67
N GLY A 113 7.44 10.20 7.49
CA GLY A 113 7.91 9.43 6.34
C GLY A 113 6.92 9.48 5.18
N ILE A 114 7.29 8.80 4.09
CA ILE A 114 6.48 8.65 2.89
C ILE A 114 6.42 7.17 2.51
N ARG A 115 5.27 6.72 2.04
CA ARG A 115 5.04 5.38 1.48
C ARG A 115 4.45 5.51 0.09
N GLY A 116 4.90 4.67 -0.84
CA GLY A 116 4.49 4.74 -2.24
C GLY A 116 5.41 5.64 -3.08
N GLY A 117 5.14 5.75 -4.37
CA GLY A 117 6.03 6.41 -5.33
C GLY A 117 6.95 5.42 -6.05
N SER A 118 7.96 5.93 -6.78
CA SER A 118 8.81 5.10 -7.65
C SER A 118 9.80 4.22 -6.91
N ASP A 119 10.27 4.64 -5.74
CA ASP A 119 11.34 3.96 -4.99
C ASP A 119 10.84 2.99 -3.92
N ASP A 120 9.61 3.15 -3.46
CA ASP A 120 9.06 2.36 -2.35
C ASP A 120 8.84 0.88 -2.70
N MET A 121 8.55 0.58 -3.97
CA MET A 121 8.35 -0.81 -4.42
C MET A 121 9.60 -1.69 -4.32
N LYS A 122 10.79 -1.09 -4.25
CA LYS A 122 12.05 -1.85 -4.12
C LYS A 122 12.36 -2.25 -2.69
N HIS A 123 11.77 -1.54 -1.71
CA HIS A 123 12.14 -1.66 -0.30
C HIS A 123 10.95 -2.02 0.61
N ASN A 124 9.72 -2.06 0.07
CA ASN A 124 8.52 -2.34 0.87
C ASN A 124 7.84 -3.62 0.39
N PHE A 125 7.91 -4.65 1.26
CA PHE A 125 7.28 -5.96 0.99
C PHE A 125 5.77 -5.85 0.73
N MET A 126 5.05 -4.98 1.45
CA MET A 126 3.61 -4.81 1.27
C MET A 126 3.26 -4.22 -0.10
N SER A 127 4.03 -3.22 -0.56
CA SER A 127 3.85 -2.64 -1.91
C SER A 127 4.13 -3.67 -3.01
N TRP A 128 5.15 -4.52 -2.82
CA TRP A 128 5.43 -5.64 -3.72
C TRP A 128 4.28 -6.66 -3.74
N LEU A 129 3.80 -7.06 -2.56
CA LEU A 129 2.71 -8.02 -2.41
C LEU A 129 1.39 -7.50 -2.98
N ALA A 130 1.07 -6.22 -2.76
CA ALA A 130 -0.11 -5.58 -3.33
C ALA A 130 -0.07 -5.59 -4.86
N LYS A 131 1.09 -5.31 -5.45
CA LYS A 131 1.26 -5.39 -6.91
C LYS A 131 1.15 -6.82 -7.44
N PHE A 132 1.69 -7.80 -6.70
CA PHE A 132 1.51 -9.21 -7.02
C PHE A 132 0.03 -9.59 -7.00
N HIS A 133 -0.69 -9.25 -5.92
CA HIS A 133 -2.11 -9.54 -5.76
C HIS A 133 -2.98 -8.90 -6.85
N ASN A 134 -2.72 -7.63 -7.20
CA ASN A 134 -3.55 -6.89 -8.15
C ASN A 134 -3.24 -7.19 -9.62
N SER A 135 -2.03 -7.58 -9.96
CA SER A 135 -1.62 -7.68 -11.38
C SER A 135 -0.56 -8.73 -11.66
N PHE A 136 -0.18 -9.59 -10.70
CA PHE A 136 0.95 -10.54 -10.85
C PHE A 136 2.24 -9.91 -11.36
N HIS A 137 2.46 -8.62 -11.12
CA HIS A 137 3.54 -7.85 -11.73
C HIS A 137 3.50 -7.74 -13.27
N LEU A 138 2.38 -8.11 -13.91
CA LEU A 138 2.21 -8.06 -15.36
C LEU A 138 1.77 -6.68 -15.88
N GLY A 139 1.69 -5.68 -15.00
CA GLY A 139 1.26 -4.32 -15.34
C GLY A 139 -0.20 -4.31 -15.83
N LYS A 140 -0.49 -3.47 -16.82
CA LYS A 140 -1.88 -3.29 -17.33
C LYS A 140 -2.52 -4.58 -17.86
N THR A 141 -1.74 -5.54 -18.30
CA THR A 141 -2.25 -6.85 -18.78
C THR A 141 -2.71 -7.76 -17.65
N GLY A 142 -2.27 -7.52 -16.42
CA GLY A 142 -2.66 -8.31 -15.25
C GLY A 142 -3.65 -7.62 -14.32
N GLU A 143 -4.07 -6.38 -14.61
CA GLU A 143 -5.08 -5.66 -13.84
C GLU A 143 -6.48 -6.19 -14.20
N TRP A 144 -7.24 -6.56 -13.18
CA TRP A 144 -8.62 -7.09 -13.26
C TRP A 144 -9.64 -6.03 -12.93
#